data_da87a3fc58d2aae087fb5c7030caff43
#
_entry.id   da87a3fc58d2aae087fb5c7030caff43
#
_cell.length_a   1.000
_cell.length_b   1.000
_cell.length_c   1.000
_cell.angle_alpha   90.00
_cell.angle_beta   90.00
_cell.angle_gamma   90.00
#
_symmetry.space_group_name_H-M   'P 1'
#
loop_
_entity.id
_entity.type
_entity.pdbx_description
1 polymer ?
#
loop_
_entity_poly.entity_id
_entity_poly.type
_entity_poly.pdbx_seq_one_letter_code
_entity_poly.pdbx_strand_id
1 'polypeptide(L)'
;GMRSPVELIGETPVCPSDDAETKARALTTREVENLVEDFIAAAVRCEQAGFHGVEIHGAHGYIITQFLSAEINQRSDQYGGTLENRSRVLLDILAGIRRQCGSDFSVGVRLSPERFGMRLGEVVEVAQRLMHEGEIDFLDMSLWDVDKEPEEEEFKGRTLMSYFTDLDRGGVKLGVTGDIRTPQKAESALAAGADWIMLG
;
A
#
# COMPACT_ATOMS: atom_id res chain seq x y z
N GLY A 1 -5.14 -5.68 10.36
CA GLY A 1 -6.21 -5.10 9.59
C GLY A 1 -7.53 -5.69 10.00
N MET A 2 -8.56 -4.87 10.11
CA MET A 2 -9.89 -5.40 10.40
C MET A 2 -10.41 -6.13 9.18
N ARG A 3 -10.45 -7.46 9.25
CA ARG A 3 -11.18 -8.28 8.30
C ARG A 3 -12.63 -8.23 8.71
N SER A 4 -13.52 -7.91 7.77
CA SER A 4 -14.95 -7.87 8.11
C SER A 4 -15.44 -9.28 8.43
N PRO A 5 -16.07 -9.51 9.59
CA PRO A 5 -16.58 -10.83 9.93
C PRO A 5 -17.72 -11.22 8.98
N VAL A 6 -17.90 -12.54 8.79
CA VAL A 6 -18.97 -13.12 7.93
C VAL A 6 -20.34 -12.54 8.24
N GLU A 7 -20.60 -12.30 9.53
CA GLU A 7 -21.87 -11.75 10.02
C GLU A 7 -22.18 -10.34 9.47
N LEU A 8 -21.16 -9.56 9.11
CA LEU A 8 -21.35 -8.21 8.58
C LEU A 8 -21.48 -8.18 7.06
N ILE A 9 -20.83 -9.10 6.36
CA ILE A 9 -20.83 -9.11 4.88
C ILE A 9 -21.77 -10.14 4.28
N GLY A 10 -22.27 -11.10 5.07
CA GLY A 10 -23.17 -12.16 4.61
C GLY A 10 -22.50 -13.24 3.74
N GLU A 11 -21.20 -13.11 3.49
CA GLU A 11 -20.41 -14.01 2.66
C GLU A 11 -19.10 -14.39 3.34
N THR A 12 -18.47 -15.48 2.91
CA THR A 12 -17.16 -15.88 3.42
C THR A 12 -16.10 -14.86 2.99
N PRO A 13 -15.37 -14.22 3.94
CA PRO A 13 -14.28 -13.32 3.60
C PRO A 13 -13.21 -14.03 2.77
N VAL A 14 -12.50 -13.26 1.95
CA VAL A 14 -11.40 -13.78 1.13
C VAL A 14 -10.08 -13.10 1.48
N CYS A 15 -8.98 -13.81 1.28
CA CYS A 15 -7.63 -13.36 1.59
C CYS A 15 -6.61 -14.10 0.70
N PRO A 16 -5.31 -13.76 0.76
CA PRO A 16 -4.30 -14.49 -0.02
C PRO A 16 -4.17 -15.96 0.34
N SER A 17 -4.31 -16.30 1.64
CA SER A 17 -4.16 -17.66 2.18
C SER A 17 -5.22 -17.93 3.23
N ASP A 18 -5.66 -19.18 3.40
CA ASP A 18 -6.67 -19.54 4.40
C ASP A 18 -6.30 -19.01 5.80
N ASP A 19 -7.29 -18.45 6.48
CA ASP A 19 -7.14 -17.89 7.83
C ASP A 19 -8.20 -18.47 8.76
N ALA A 20 -7.74 -19.32 9.67
CA ALA A 20 -8.60 -20.02 10.62
C ALA A 20 -9.27 -19.07 11.64
N GLU A 21 -8.62 -17.95 12.01
CA GLU A 21 -9.13 -17.00 13.00
C GLU A 21 -10.33 -16.22 12.46
N THR A 22 -10.22 -15.70 11.25
CA THR A 22 -11.27 -14.91 10.60
C THR A 22 -12.21 -15.75 9.74
N LYS A 23 -11.92 -17.05 9.56
CA LYS A 23 -12.60 -17.97 8.65
C LYS A 23 -12.57 -17.49 7.19
N ALA A 24 -11.62 -16.64 6.84
CA ALA A 24 -11.41 -16.22 5.47
C ALA A 24 -10.78 -17.36 4.66
N ARG A 25 -11.26 -17.54 3.43
CA ARG A 25 -10.70 -18.54 2.50
C ARG A 25 -9.67 -17.91 1.58
N ALA A 26 -8.70 -18.71 1.15
CA ALA A 26 -7.76 -18.31 0.12
C ALA A 26 -8.49 -18.03 -1.21
N LEU A 27 -8.06 -16.98 -1.90
CA LEU A 27 -8.43 -16.72 -3.29
C LEU A 27 -7.71 -17.74 -4.19
N THR A 28 -8.42 -18.31 -5.16
CA THR A 28 -7.79 -19.02 -6.27
C THR A 28 -6.99 -18.05 -7.13
N THR A 29 -6.05 -18.57 -7.93
CA THR A 29 -5.26 -17.72 -8.87
C THR A 29 -6.18 -16.92 -9.80
N ARG A 30 -7.25 -17.55 -10.32
CA ARG A 30 -8.24 -16.87 -11.17
C ARG A 30 -8.99 -15.75 -10.44
N GLU A 31 -9.33 -15.95 -9.17
CA GLU A 31 -9.97 -14.90 -8.36
C GLU A 31 -9.01 -13.74 -8.06
N VAL A 32 -7.70 -14.00 -7.92
CA VAL A 32 -6.69 -12.94 -7.81
C VAL A 32 -6.61 -12.12 -9.10
N GLU A 33 -6.61 -12.78 -10.27
CA GLU A 33 -6.67 -12.10 -11.56
C GLU A 33 -7.93 -11.23 -11.69
N ASN A 34 -9.09 -11.76 -11.30
CA ASN A 34 -10.34 -10.99 -11.28
C ASN A 34 -10.27 -9.80 -10.30
N LEU A 35 -9.66 -9.96 -9.13
CA LEU A 35 -9.44 -8.87 -8.17
C LEU A 35 -8.63 -7.74 -8.80
N VAL A 36 -7.57 -8.05 -9.53
CA VAL A 36 -6.77 -7.04 -10.28
C VAL A 36 -7.66 -6.30 -11.27
N GLU A 37 -8.44 -7.01 -12.08
CA GLU A 37 -9.37 -6.40 -13.06
C GLU A 37 -10.44 -5.53 -12.38
N ASP A 38 -10.95 -5.93 -11.21
CA ASP A 38 -11.93 -5.16 -10.45
C ASP A 38 -11.36 -3.81 -9.96
N PHE A 39 -10.11 -3.78 -9.51
CA PHE A 39 -9.41 -2.54 -9.15
C PHE A 39 -9.23 -1.62 -10.36
N ILE A 40 -8.80 -2.17 -11.49
CA ILE A 40 -8.62 -1.42 -12.74
C ILE A 40 -9.97 -0.84 -13.20
N ALA A 41 -11.00 -1.67 -13.24
CA ALA A 41 -12.34 -1.24 -13.62
C ALA A 41 -12.91 -0.16 -12.68
N ALA A 42 -12.59 -0.22 -11.38
CA ALA A 42 -12.96 0.82 -10.42
C ALA A 42 -12.27 2.15 -10.73
N ALA A 43 -10.97 2.15 -11.05
CA ALA A 43 -10.24 3.34 -11.43
C ALA A 43 -10.81 3.98 -12.71
N VAL A 44 -11.12 3.16 -13.73
CA VAL A 44 -11.75 3.64 -14.97
C VAL A 44 -13.11 4.29 -14.68
N ARG A 45 -13.95 3.69 -13.80
CA ARG A 45 -15.21 4.31 -13.38
C ARG A 45 -15.01 5.65 -12.66
N CYS A 46 -13.98 5.77 -11.84
CA CYS A 46 -13.64 7.03 -11.18
C CYS A 46 -13.26 8.10 -12.20
N GLU A 47 -12.43 7.79 -13.17
CA GLU A 47 -12.07 8.72 -14.25
C GLU A 47 -13.32 9.14 -15.05
N GLN A 48 -14.16 8.20 -15.47
CA GLN A 48 -15.41 8.48 -16.19
C GLN A 48 -16.39 9.34 -15.38
N ALA A 49 -16.36 9.24 -14.06
CA ALA A 49 -17.15 10.07 -13.15
C ALA A 49 -16.53 11.45 -12.91
N GLY A 50 -15.38 11.76 -13.50
CA GLY A 50 -14.72 13.07 -13.42
C GLY A 50 -13.80 13.24 -12.22
N PHE A 51 -13.40 12.17 -11.53
CA PHE A 51 -12.32 12.24 -10.54
C PHE A 51 -10.98 12.47 -11.23
N HIS A 52 -10.09 13.20 -10.56
CA HIS A 52 -8.76 13.52 -11.09
C HIS A 52 -7.72 12.41 -10.85
N GLY A 53 -8.03 11.42 -10.02
CA GLY A 53 -7.14 10.33 -9.71
C GLY A 53 -7.70 9.37 -8.69
N VAL A 54 -6.93 8.33 -8.39
CA VAL A 54 -7.22 7.32 -7.36
C VAL A 54 -5.98 7.01 -6.52
N GLU A 55 -6.20 6.55 -5.30
CA GLU A 55 -5.17 6.00 -4.44
C GLU A 55 -5.44 4.52 -4.19
N ILE A 56 -4.50 3.65 -4.53
CA ILE A 56 -4.58 2.23 -4.24
C ILE A 56 -4.24 1.99 -2.77
N HIS A 57 -5.19 1.46 -2.04
CA HIS A 57 -5.06 1.25 -0.60
C HIS A 57 -4.27 -0.01 -0.27
N GLY A 58 -2.94 0.11 -0.19
CA GLY A 58 -2.00 -0.94 0.20
C GLY A 58 -1.59 -0.90 1.67
N ALA A 59 -2.44 -0.34 2.56
CA ALA A 59 -2.13 -0.11 3.96
C ALA A 59 -3.12 -0.83 4.90
N HIS A 60 -2.86 -0.77 6.22
CA HIS A 60 -3.76 -1.11 7.33
C HIS A 60 -4.23 -2.58 7.37
N GLY A 61 -3.48 -3.50 6.74
CA GLY A 61 -3.81 -4.93 6.74
C GLY A 61 -4.98 -5.32 5.82
N TYR A 62 -5.40 -4.44 4.88
CA TYR A 62 -6.37 -4.77 3.85
C TYR A 62 -5.74 -5.63 2.75
N ILE A 63 -6.52 -5.98 1.74
CA ILE A 63 -6.18 -7.05 0.80
C ILE A 63 -4.79 -6.86 0.14
N ILE A 64 -4.43 -5.66 -0.29
CA ILE A 64 -3.11 -5.40 -0.90
C ILE A 64 -1.98 -5.57 0.12
N THR A 65 -2.13 -5.04 1.36
CA THR A 65 -1.17 -5.29 2.45
C THR A 65 -1.02 -6.79 2.71
N GLN A 66 -2.12 -7.54 2.69
CA GLN A 66 -2.10 -8.99 2.93
C GLN A 66 -1.32 -9.73 1.83
N PHE A 67 -1.44 -9.32 0.56
CA PHE A 67 -0.62 -9.88 -0.52
C PHE A 67 0.86 -9.56 -0.35
N LEU A 68 1.22 -8.33 0.05
CA LEU A 68 2.60 -7.91 0.29
C LEU A 68 3.24 -8.63 1.49
N SER A 69 2.45 -8.98 2.50
CA SER A 69 2.94 -9.57 3.75
C SER A 69 3.52 -10.97 3.56
N ALA A 70 4.78 -11.18 3.97
CA ALA A 70 5.40 -12.49 4.00
C ALA A 70 4.79 -13.42 5.06
N GLU A 71 4.17 -12.86 6.09
CA GLU A 71 3.55 -13.60 7.18
C GLU A 71 2.14 -14.10 6.80
N ILE A 72 1.34 -13.24 6.16
CA ILE A 72 -0.06 -13.55 5.83
C ILE A 72 -0.16 -14.30 4.49
N ASN A 73 0.66 -13.92 3.51
CA ASN A 73 0.65 -14.52 2.18
C ASN A 73 1.53 -15.76 2.13
N GLN A 74 0.93 -16.92 2.32
CA GLN A 74 1.57 -18.23 2.27
C GLN A 74 1.31 -18.96 0.94
N ARG A 75 0.99 -18.21 -0.12
CA ARG A 75 0.75 -18.78 -1.46
C ARG A 75 2.02 -19.36 -2.06
N SER A 76 1.86 -20.39 -2.86
CA SER A 76 2.94 -21.03 -3.63
C SER A 76 2.86 -20.78 -5.14
N ASP A 77 1.87 -19.98 -5.58
CA ASP A 77 1.73 -19.57 -6.99
C ASP A 77 2.50 -18.24 -7.26
N GLN A 78 2.28 -17.68 -8.43
CA GLN A 78 2.93 -16.45 -8.89
C GLN A 78 2.62 -15.18 -8.06
N TYR A 79 1.73 -15.26 -7.08
CA TYR A 79 1.35 -14.17 -6.19
C TYR A 79 1.87 -14.34 -4.76
N GLY A 80 2.74 -15.35 -4.50
CA GLY A 80 3.30 -15.64 -3.19
C GLY A 80 4.77 -16.02 -3.22
N GLY A 81 5.36 -16.22 -2.03
CA GLY A 81 6.77 -16.54 -1.85
C GLY A 81 7.68 -15.32 -1.87
N THR A 82 8.36 -15.03 -2.98
CA THR A 82 9.29 -13.90 -3.08
C THR A 82 8.58 -12.54 -3.00
N LEU A 83 9.30 -11.49 -2.59
CA LEU A 83 8.76 -10.13 -2.56
C LEU A 83 8.23 -9.69 -3.94
N GLU A 84 8.94 -10.05 -5.01
CA GLU A 84 8.49 -9.81 -6.38
C GLU A 84 7.10 -10.40 -6.64
N ASN A 85 6.88 -11.66 -6.29
CA ASN A 85 5.59 -12.31 -6.47
C ASN A 85 4.50 -11.72 -5.57
N ARG A 86 4.84 -11.41 -4.31
CA ARG A 86 3.91 -10.79 -3.36
C ARG A 86 3.50 -9.38 -3.77
N SER A 87 4.37 -8.65 -4.48
CA SER A 87 4.10 -7.32 -5.01
C SER A 87 3.30 -7.35 -6.32
N ARG A 88 3.21 -8.49 -6.99
CA ARG A 88 2.63 -8.62 -8.34
C ARG A 88 1.21 -8.09 -8.44
N VAL A 89 0.35 -8.38 -7.46
CA VAL A 89 -1.03 -7.86 -7.46
C VAL A 89 -1.06 -6.33 -7.53
N LEU A 90 -0.24 -5.65 -6.71
CA LEU A 90 -0.16 -4.19 -6.71
C LEU A 90 0.37 -3.66 -8.05
N LEU A 91 1.44 -4.25 -8.56
CA LEU A 91 2.07 -3.82 -9.80
C LEU A 91 1.16 -4.05 -11.03
N ASP A 92 0.47 -5.19 -11.09
CA ASP A 92 -0.49 -5.49 -12.17
C ASP A 92 -1.67 -4.51 -12.16
N ILE A 93 -2.17 -4.12 -10.99
CA ILE A 93 -3.21 -3.09 -10.84
C ILE A 93 -2.71 -1.76 -11.40
N LEU A 94 -1.55 -1.28 -10.98
CA LEU A 94 -0.98 0.00 -11.41
C LEU A 94 -0.77 0.02 -12.93
N ALA A 95 -0.09 -0.98 -13.47
CA ALA A 95 0.13 -1.11 -14.91
C ALA A 95 -1.20 -1.20 -15.69
N GLY A 96 -2.23 -1.86 -15.13
CA GLY A 96 -3.56 -1.92 -15.72
C GLY A 96 -4.27 -0.57 -15.76
N ILE A 97 -4.19 0.21 -14.67
CA ILE A 97 -4.76 1.56 -14.60
C ILE A 97 -4.06 2.48 -15.61
N ARG A 98 -2.72 2.47 -15.67
CA ARG A 98 -1.96 3.29 -16.62
C ARG A 98 -2.28 2.96 -18.09
N ARG A 99 -2.61 1.71 -18.39
CA ARG A 99 -3.02 1.31 -19.75
C ARG A 99 -4.43 1.76 -20.12
N GLN A 100 -5.35 1.90 -19.14
CA GLN A 100 -6.77 2.12 -19.41
C GLN A 100 -7.27 3.53 -19.10
N CYS A 101 -6.58 4.26 -18.22
CA CYS A 101 -6.89 5.65 -17.90
C CYS A 101 -5.97 6.61 -18.66
N GLY A 102 -6.40 7.87 -18.80
CA GLY A 102 -5.65 8.93 -19.46
C GLY A 102 -4.38 9.31 -18.70
N SER A 103 -3.42 9.93 -19.41
CA SER A 103 -2.14 10.36 -18.84
C SER A 103 -2.28 11.39 -17.72
N ASP A 104 -3.37 12.15 -17.71
CA ASP A 104 -3.64 13.19 -16.72
C ASP A 104 -4.37 12.65 -15.48
N PHE A 105 -4.72 11.35 -15.46
CA PHE A 105 -5.35 10.71 -14.32
C PHE A 105 -4.30 10.32 -13.28
N SER A 106 -4.31 10.99 -12.13
CA SER A 106 -3.33 10.76 -11.07
C SER A 106 -3.54 9.40 -10.38
N VAL A 107 -2.44 8.66 -10.20
CA VAL A 107 -2.45 7.37 -9.52
C VAL A 107 -1.48 7.40 -8.35
N GLY A 108 -1.98 7.12 -7.16
CA GLY A 108 -1.18 7.00 -5.96
C GLY A 108 -1.31 5.62 -5.31
N VAL A 109 -0.41 5.37 -4.39
CA VAL A 109 -0.43 4.19 -3.52
C VAL A 109 -0.28 4.60 -2.08
N ARG A 110 -1.07 4.01 -1.19
CA ARG A 110 -0.87 4.14 0.24
C ARG A 110 -0.31 2.86 0.82
N LEU A 111 0.77 2.95 1.62
CA LEU A 111 1.42 1.82 2.26
C LEU A 111 1.51 1.99 3.78
N SER A 112 1.46 0.86 4.51
CA SER A 112 1.92 0.77 5.90
C SER A 112 3.35 0.24 5.88
N PRO A 113 4.33 0.92 6.53
CA PRO A 113 5.73 0.50 6.48
C PRO A 113 6.05 -0.73 7.33
N GLU A 114 5.23 -0.98 8.32
CA GLU A 114 5.38 -2.06 9.31
C GLU A 114 4.03 -2.52 9.82
N ARG A 115 3.98 -3.50 10.72
CA ARG A 115 2.79 -4.19 11.21
C ARG A 115 2.10 -5.02 10.12
N PHE A 116 1.03 -5.73 10.48
CA PHE A 116 0.28 -6.58 9.56
C PHE A 116 1.13 -7.62 8.81
N GLY A 117 2.22 -8.09 9.44
CA GLY A 117 3.18 -9.01 8.82
C GLY A 117 4.05 -8.37 7.74
N MET A 118 4.11 -7.05 7.68
CA MET A 118 5.01 -6.29 6.81
C MET A 118 6.39 -6.16 7.48
N ARG A 119 7.44 -6.17 6.68
CA ARG A 119 8.83 -5.93 7.09
C ARG A 119 9.32 -4.64 6.47
N LEU A 120 9.91 -3.76 7.28
CA LEU A 120 10.31 -2.42 6.84
C LEU A 120 11.24 -2.47 5.62
N GLY A 121 12.26 -3.32 5.64
CA GLY A 121 13.19 -3.43 4.50
C GLY A 121 12.48 -3.79 3.18
N GLU A 122 11.51 -4.72 3.22
CA GLU A 122 10.72 -5.09 2.05
C GLU A 122 9.81 -3.95 1.58
N VAL A 123 9.20 -3.20 2.51
CA VAL A 123 8.35 -2.05 2.14
C VAL A 123 9.17 -0.92 1.53
N VAL A 124 10.37 -0.67 2.04
CA VAL A 124 11.31 0.29 1.45
C VAL A 124 11.69 -0.11 0.03
N GLU A 125 11.95 -1.40 -0.23
CA GLU A 125 12.24 -1.93 -1.57
C GLU A 125 11.04 -1.75 -2.52
N VAL A 126 9.82 -2.08 -2.06
CA VAL A 126 8.59 -1.84 -2.84
C VAL A 126 8.39 -0.35 -3.12
N ALA A 127 8.54 0.51 -2.12
CA ALA A 127 8.41 1.97 -2.28
C ALA A 127 9.41 2.51 -3.31
N GLN A 128 10.68 2.10 -3.23
CA GLN A 128 11.71 2.51 -4.19
C GLN A 128 11.38 2.05 -5.60
N ARG A 129 10.90 0.81 -5.75
CA ARG A 129 10.47 0.26 -7.03
C ARG A 129 9.31 1.06 -7.63
N LEU A 130 8.27 1.35 -6.84
CA LEU A 130 7.12 2.14 -7.28
C LEU A 130 7.53 3.54 -7.77
N MET A 131 8.50 4.17 -7.10
CA MET A 131 9.00 5.48 -7.47
C MET A 131 9.81 5.46 -8.78
N HIS A 132 10.48 4.35 -9.09
CA HIS A 132 11.33 4.24 -10.27
C HIS A 132 10.60 3.74 -11.53
N GLU A 133 9.59 2.89 -11.39
CA GLU A 133 8.87 2.32 -12.53
C GLU A 133 7.93 3.33 -13.23
N GLY A 134 7.68 4.50 -12.62
CA GLY A 134 6.89 5.58 -13.21
C GLY A 134 5.38 5.32 -13.27
N GLU A 135 4.90 4.30 -12.54
CA GLU A 135 3.49 3.92 -12.55
C GLU A 135 2.65 4.73 -11.55
N ILE A 136 3.29 5.51 -10.66
CA ILE A 136 2.61 6.33 -9.66
C ILE A 136 3.05 7.79 -9.73
N ASP A 137 2.13 8.70 -9.38
CA ASP A 137 2.40 10.13 -9.24
C ASP A 137 2.72 10.48 -7.78
N PHE A 138 2.19 9.71 -6.83
CA PHE A 138 2.44 9.93 -5.41
C PHE A 138 2.41 8.63 -4.59
N LEU A 139 3.20 8.61 -3.52
CA LEU A 139 3.20 7.59 -2.49
C LEU A 139 2.77 8.21 -1.16
N ASP A 140 1.86 7.56 -0.45
CA ASP A 140 1.37 8.00 0.85
C ASP A 140 1.72 6.99 1.93
N MET A 141 2.46 7.42 2.95
CA MET A 141 2.94 6.55 4.01
C MET A 141 2.13 6.69 5.30
N SER A 142 1.50 5.60 5.73
CA SER A 142 0.79 5.51 7.01
C SER A 142 1.75 5.10 8.13
N LEU A 143 2.37 6.09 8.80
CA LEU A 143 3.48 5.90 9.73
C LEU A 143 3.06 5.66 11.20
N TRP A 144 1.76 5.81 11.54
CA TRP A 144 1.24 5.84 12.92
C TRP A 144 1.68 7.05 13.74
N ASP A 145 2.96 7.37 13.71
CA ASP A 145 3.57 8.57 14.26
C ASP A 145 4.80 8.92 13.41
N VAL A 146 4.84 10.14 12.89
CA VAL A 146 5.92 10.61 11.99
C VAL A 146 7.28 10.72 12.70
N ASP A 147 7.29 10.84 14.04
CA ASP A 147 8.50 10.99 14.84
C ASP A 147 9.03 9.66 15.40
N LYS A 148 8.26 8.54 15.26
CA LYS A 148 8.68 7.25 15.83
C LYS A 148 9.87 6.64 15.12
N GLU A 149 10.62 5.82 15.84
CA GLU A 149 11.56 4.88 15.25
C GLU A 149 10.86 3.61 14.75
N PRO A 150 11.47 2.85 13.82
CA PRO A 150 10.96 1.54 13.42
C PRO A 150 10.76 0.56 14.59
N GLU A 151 9.82 -0.37 14.43
CA GLU A 151 9.62 -1.46 15.41
C GLU A 151 10.72 -2.52 15.32
N GLU A 152 11.29 -2.76 14.13
CA GLU A 152 12.40 -3.70 13.91
C GLU A 152 13.72 -3.13 14.42
N GLU A 153 14.40 -3.86 15.33
CA GLU A 153 15.63 -3.40 16.02
C GLU A 153 16.76 -3.01 15.06
N GLU A 154 16.91 -3.71 13.94
CA GLU A 154 17.98 -3.45 12.97
C GLU A 154 17.83 -2.11 12.24
N PHE A 155 16.64 -1.51 12.27
CA PHE A 155 16.34 -0.23 11.63
C PHE A 155 16.24 0.94 12.61
N LYS A 156 16.51 0.74 13.90
CA LYS A 156 16.49 1.81 14.92
C LYS A 156 17.63 2.81 14.74
N GLY A 157 17.55 3.94 15.42
CA GLY A 157 18.52 5.03 15.38
C GLY A 157 18.16 6.17 14.43
N ARG A 158 17.03 6.07 13.74
CA ARG A 158 16.46 7.14 12.92
C ARG A 158 14.93 6.99 12.83
N THR A 159 14.24 8.06 12.44
CA THR A 159 12.77 8.01 12.35
C THR A 159 12.33 7.07 11.24
N LEU A 160 11.18 6.39 11.44
CA LEU A 160 10.55 5.55 10.43
C LEU A 160 10.28 6.34 9.13
N MET A 161 9.87 7.60 9.25
CA MET A 161 9.63 8.49 8.11
C MET A 161 10.88 8.68 7.25
N SER A 162 12.07 8.77 7.86
CA SER A 162 13.33 9.03 7.14
C SER A 162 13.69 7.94 6.12
N TYR A 163 13.23 6.71 6.31
CA TYR A 163 13.44 5.63 5.34
C TYR A 163 12.73 5.88 4.01
N PHE A 164 11.71 6.72 3.99
CA PHE A 164 10.94 7.05 2.79
C PHE A 164 11.28 8.44 2.24
N THR A 165 11.61 9.41 3.10
CA THR A 165 12.02 10.75 2.64
C THR A 165 13.40 10.73 1.97
N ASP A 166 14.27 9.78 2.31
CA ASP A 166 15.62 9.63 1.75
C ASP A 166 15.64 8.83 0.43
N LEU A 167 14.51 8.25 0.00
CA LEU A 167 14.45 7.50 -1.26
C LEU A 167 14.65 8.44 -2.47
N ASP A 168 15.26 7.90 -3.53
CA ASP A 168 15.24 8.56 -4.83
C ASP A 168 13.83 8.47 -5.42
N ARG A 169 13.15 9.60 -5.47
CA ARG A 169 11.72 9.67 -5.81
C ARG A 169 11.43 9.86 -7.29
N GLY A 170 12.44 10.18 -8.12
CA GLY A 170 12.25 10.34 -9.56
C GLY A 170 11.18 11.35 -9.97
N GLY A 171 10.69 12.19 -9.04
CA GLY A 171 9.59 13.15 -9.25
C GLY A 171 8.27 12.74 -8.59
N VAL A 172 8.16 11.51 -8.07
CA VAL A 172 7.00 11.05 -7.29
C VAL A 172 6.86 11.85 -6.00
N LYS A 173 5.66 12.28 -5.70
CA LYS A 173 5.36 13.03 -4.49
C LYS A 173 5.18 12.10 -3.29
N LEU A 174 5.63 12.53 -2.10
CA LEU A 174 5.52 11.76 -0.87
C LEU A 174 4.59 12.44 0.13
N GLY A 175 3.49 11.75 0.46
CA GLY A 175 2.60 12.09 1.55
C GLY A 175 2.92 11.29 2.81
N VAL A 176 2.63 11.84 3.97
CA VAL A 176 2.77 11.14 5.25
C VAL A 176 1.59 11.37 6.17
N THR A 177 1.24 10.34 6.93
CA THR A 177 0.22 10.38 7.98
C THR A 177 0.78 9.73 9.25
N GLY A 178 0.56 10.36 10.40
CA GLY A 178 0.94 9.75 11.68
C GLY A 178 0.98 10.74 12.83
N ASP A 179 -0.04 10.73 13.66
CA ASP A 179 -0.19 11.51 14.90
C ASP A 179 0.19 13.01 14.79
N ILE A 180 -0.10 13.61 13.64
CA ILE A 180 0.17 15.04 13.38
C ILE A 180 -1.00 15.86 13.94
N ARG A 181 -0.83 16.38 15.17
CA ARG A 181 -1.89 17.11 15.91
C ARG A 181 -1.57 18.57 16.18
N THR A 182 -0.39 19.02 15.80
CA THR A 182 0.03 20.41 16.02
C THR A 182 0.66 20.97 14.74
N PRO A 183 0.57 22.31 14.54
CA PRO A 183 1.24 22.96 13.41
C PRO A 183 2.75 22.69 13.39
N GLN A 184 3.41 22.68 14.55
CA GLN A 184 4.84 22.44 14.66
C GLN A 184 5.22 21.05 14.14
N LYS A 185 4.42 20.01 14.50
CA LYS A 185 4.66 18.64 14.00
C LYS A 185 4.43 18.55 12.49
N ALA A 186 3.43 19.28 11.98
CA ALA A 186 3.17 19.38 10.55
C ALA A 186 4.36 20.04 9.80
N GLU A 187 4.85 21.19 10.30
CA GLU A 187 6.01 21.88 9.74
C GLU A 187 7.26 20.99 9.78
N SER A 188 7.49 20.26 10.88
CA SER A 188 8.61 19.34 11.00
C SER A 188 8.55 18.21 9.97
N ALA A 189 7.39 17.61 9.74
CA ALA A 189 7.22 16.56 8.75
C ALA A 189 7.48 17.07 7.32
N LEU A 190 6.99 18.26 6.98
CA LEU A 190 7.28 18.90 5.70
C LEU A 190 8.77 19.25 5.55
N ALA A 191 9.40 19.80 6.59
CA ALA A 191 10.82 20.12 6.60
C ALA A 191 11.71 18.87 6.49
N ALA A 192 11.23 17.73 7.00
CA ALA A 192 11.90 16.44 6.88
C ALA A 192 11.72 15.77 5.50
N GLY A 193 11.01 16.42 4.55
CA GLY A 193 10.97 16.01 3.16
C GLY A 193 9.63 15.45 2.66
N ALA A 194 8.56 15.49 3.44
CA ALA A 194 7.23 15.19 2.91
C ALA A 194 6.76 16.34 2.01
N ASP A 195 6.07 16.03 0.91
CA ASP A 195 5.44 17.03 0.04
C ASP A 195 4.09 17.49 0.60
N TRP A 196 3.38 16.63 1.32
CA TRP A 196 2.17 16.97 2.06
C TRP A 196 1.99 16.07 3.28
N ILE A 197 1.05 16.43 4.13
CA ILE A 197 0.64 15.66 5.29
C ILE A 197 -0.85 15.35 5.22
N MET A 198 -1.25 14.20 5.74
CA MET A 198 -2.65 13.87 5.97
C MET A 198 -2.97 13.90 7.46
N LEU A 199 -4.05 14.58 7.79
CA LEU A 199 -4.63 14.61 9.13
C LEU A 199 -5.72 13.57 9.23
N GLY A 200 -5.72 12.76 10.30
CA GLY A 200 -6.68 11.69 10.53
C GLY A 200 -7.07 11.54 11.99
#